data_30aa10eae1743a7164d226bd9686999f
#
_entry.id   30aa10eae1743a7164d226bd9686999f
#
_cell.length_a   1.000
_cell.length_b   1.000
_cell.length_c   1.000
_cell.angle_alpha   90.00
_cell.angle_beta   90.00
_cell.angle_gamma   90.00
#
_symmetry.space_group_name_H-M   'P 1'
#
loop_
_entity.id
_entity.type
_entity.pdbx_description
1 polymer ?
#
loop_
_entity_poly.entity_id
_entity_poly.type
_entity_poly.pdbx_seq_one_letter_code
_entity_poly.pdbx_strand_id
1 'polypeptide(L)'
;MRIRYGEDPDNFGVLHLPDRPGPHPVVVMVHGGGWLENHDLSYFEPLARSLADAGVAVWNVEYRRVGGSGGWPTTLADVDDATEALATVVQKQAPAELDLDRVHLAGHSAGGHLAAWIAGRHTLSANAPGGQPTVVPRSATIMAGVFDLSLAATAGHDGFVRQLLDGLPQEHPDRYEMASPINHLPIGLPVTALHGSADETVDPVQSRSYTVAANSAGDPAELRMIDGVGHGDFGNVDSPAWALAKKTILDYVASDS
;
A
#
# COMPACT_ATOMS: atom_id res chain seq x y z
N MET A 1 12.32 -14.90 2.32
CA MET A 1 11.59 -16.13 2.71
C MET A 1 10.15 -16.02 2.25
N ARG A 2 9.64 -16.99 1.41
CA ARG A 2 8.23 -16.98 0.98
C ARG A 2 7.36 -17.62 2.07
N ILE A 3 6.31 -16.92 2.50
CA ILE A 3 5.39 -17.34 3.56
C ILE A 3 3.96 -17.21 3.05
N ARG A 4 3.16 -18.25 3.20
CA ARG A 4 1.73 -18.22 2.84
C ARG A 4 0.91 -17.71 4.02
N TYR A 5 -0.06 -16.82 3.71
CA TYR A 5 -1.02 -16.32 4.70
C TYR A 5 -2.45 -16.83 4.46
N GLY A 6 -2.69 -17.53 3.34
CA GLY A 6 -3.98 -18.13 2.99
C GLY A 6 -3.84 -19.36 2.09
N GLU A 7 -4.98 -19.87 1.61
CA GLU A 7 -5.03 -21.12 0.82
C GLU A 7 -4.81 -20.92 -0.67
N ASP A 8 -5.18 -19.74 -1.21
CA ASP A 8 -5.02 -19.44 -2.63
C ASP A 8 -3.51 -19.36 -3.01
N PRO A 9 -3.09 -19.78 -4.21
CA PRO A 9 -1.71 -19.66 -4.67
C PRO A 9 -1.11 -18.27 -4.52
N ASP A 10 -1.90 -17.21 -4.66
CA ASP A 10 -1.50 -15.81 -4.53
C ASP A 10 -1.56 -15.27 -3.09
N ASN A 11 -2.06 -16.06 -2.13
CA ASN A 11 -2.04 -15.69 -0.72
C ASN A 11 -0.66 -15.97 -0.09
N PHE A 12 0.35 -15.19 -0.47
CA PHE A 12 1.69 -15.25 0.11
C PHE A 12 2.38 -13.88 0.11
N GLY A 13 3.45 -13.79 0.83
CA GLY A 13 4.41 -12.70 0.73
C GLY A 13 5.83 -13.22 0.79
N VAL A 14 6.77 -12.34 0.49
CA VAL A 14 8.21 -12.59 0.63
C VAL A 14 8.76 -11.72 1.74
N LEU A 15 9.20 -12.36 2.82
CA LEU A 15 9.86 -11.68 3.93
C LEU A 15 11.36 -11.55 3.63
N HIS A 16 11.83 -10.30 3.60
CA HIS A 16 13.25 -9.95 3.56
C HIS A 16 13.68 -9.44 4.92
N LEU A 17 14.74 -10.01 5.45
CA LEU A 17 15.32 -9.60 6.72
C LEU A 17 16.69 -8.96 6.49
N PRO A 18 17.07 -7.97 7.30
CA PRO A 18 18.43 -7.44 7.33
C PRO A 18 19.44 -8.53 7.74
N ASP A 19 20.68 -8.39 7.29
CA ASP A 19 21.78 -9.27 7.69
C ASP A 19 22.35 -8.86 9.07
N ARG A 20 21.47 -8.81 10.07
CA ARG A 20 21.79 -8.54 11.48
C ARG A 20 20.63 -9.02 12.37
N PRO A 21 20.87 -9.32 13.65
CA PRO A 21 19.81 -9.70 14.57
C PRO A 21 18.75 -8.60 14.74
N GLY A 22 17.47 -9.01 14.87
CA GLY A 22 16.33 -8.14 15.15
C GLY A 22 16.20 -7.75 16.65
N PRO A 23 15.08 -7.16 17.04
CA PRO A 23 13.90 -6.89 16.18
C PRO A 23 14.10 -5.68 15.27
N HIS A 24 13.54 -5.78 14.06
CA HIS A 24 13.61 -4.73 13.04
C HIS A 24 12.24 -4.06 12.86
N PRO A 25 12.16 -2.74 12.59
CA PRO A 25 10.93 -2.14 12.10
C PRO A 25 10.51 -2.83 10.80
N VAL A 26 9.20 -2.90 10.56
CA VAL A 26 8.63 -3.64 9.44
C VAL A 26 8.07 -2.68 8.40
N VAL A 27 8.41 -2.90 7.14
CA VAL A 27 7.76 -2.25 6.00
C VAL A 27 6.90 -3.28 5.27
N VAL A 28 5.59 -3.06 5.25
CA VAL A 28 4.68 -3.82 4.37
C VAL A 28 4.70 -3.15 3.01
N MET A 29 5.15 -3.86 1.99
CA MET A 29 5.19 -3.37 0.61
C MET A 29 4.09 -4.01 -0.22
N VAL A 30 3.28 -3.18 -0.88
CA VAL A 30 2.18 -3.61 -1.75
C VAL A 30 2.45 -3.14 -3.17
N HIS A 31 2.59 -4.10 -4.09
CA HIS A 31 2.90 -3.83 -5.49
C HIS A 31 1.68 -3.27 -6.25
N GLY A 32 1.95 -2.56 -7.35
CA GLY A 32 0.94 -2.04 -8.27
C GLY A 32 0.60 -3.02 -9.40
N GLY A 33 0.18 -2.45 -10.55
CA GLY A 33 -0.19 -3.23 -11.73
C GLY A 33 -1.68 -3.18 -12.05
N GLY A 34 -2.38 -2.10 -11.64
CA GLY A 34 -3.80 -1.90 -11.96
C GLY A 34 -4.72 -2.96 -11.36
N TRP A 35 -4.29 -3.62 -10.29
CA TRP A 35 -4.99 -4.76 -9.66
C TRP A 35 -5.20 -5.95 -10.60
N LEU A 36 -4.46 -6.05 -11.73
CA LEU A 36 -4.59 -7.07 -12.77
C LEU A 36 -3.64 -8.25 -12.57
N GLU A 37 -4.09 -9.45 -12.92
CA GLU A 37 -3.37 -10.72 -12.73
C GLU A 37 -2.03 -10.79 -13.46
N ASN A 38 -1.86 -10.05 -14.56
CA ASN A 38 -0.63 -10.04 -15.34
C ASN A 38 0.54 -9.26 -14.69
N HIS A 39 0.36 -8.73 -13.50
CA HIS A 39 1.39 -8.09 -12.69
C HIS A 39 1.44 -8.72 -11.30
N ASP A 40 2.62 -9.05 -10.83
CA ASP A 40 2.86 -9.66 -9.52
C ASP A 40 3.91 -8.88 -8.72
N LEU A 41 4.23 -9.35 -7.52
CA LEU A 41 5.20 -8.69 -6.63
C LEU A 41 6.63 -8.65 -7.16
N SER A 42 6.95 -9.33 -8.26
CA SER A 42 8.33 -9.51 -8.72
C SER A 42 9.05 -8.20 -9.07
N TYR A 43 8.34 -7.20 -9.62
CA TYR A 43 8.97 -5.93 -9.92
C TYR A 43 9.29 -5.10 -8.66
N PHE A 44 8.65 -5.39 -7.53
CA PHE A 44 8.94 -4.81 -6.23
C PHE A 44 10.10 -5.49 -5.49
N GLU A 45 10.50 -6.68 -5.93
CA GLU A 45 11.54 -7.48 -5.29
C GLU A 45 12.89 -6.74 -5.15
N PRO A 46 13.42 -6.02 -6.18
CA PRO A 46 14.65 -5.23 -6.03
C PRO A 46 14.49 -4.09 -5.02
N LEU A 47 13.33 -3.47 -4.95
CA LEU A 47 13.00 -2.39 -4.03
C LEU A 47 12.97 -2.90 -2.59
N ALA A 48 12.29 -4.04 -2.37
CA ALA A 48 12.21 -4.70 -1.07
C ALA A 48 13.60 -5.08 -0.54
N ARG A 49 14.45 -5.66 -1.40
CA ARG A 49 15.84 -5.98 -1.03
C ARG A 49 16.62 -4.73 -0.64
N SER A 50 16.48 -3.64 -1.41
CA SER A 50 17.20 -2.41 -1.12
C SER A 50 16.83 -1.80 0.24
N LEU A 51 15.60 -2.00 0.72
CA LEU A 51 15.17 -1.61 2.07
C LEU A 51 15.72 -2.56 3.13
N ALA A 52 15.70 -3.87 2.87
CA ALA A 52 16.27 -4.85 3.81
C ALA A 52 17.77 -4.61 4.01
N ASP A 53 18.52 -4.31 2.95
CA ASP A 53 19.94 -3.93 3.01
C ASP A 53 20.15 -2.64 3.81
N ALA A 54 19.14 -1.77 3.90
CA ALA A 54 19.15 -0.56 4.72
C ALA A 54 18.76 -0.80 6.19
N GLY A 55 18.40 -2.03 6.56
CA GLY A 55 18.21 -2.43 7.95
C GLY A 55 16.78 -2.48 8.45
N VAL A 56 15.79 -2.59 7.56
CA VAL A 56 14.37 -2.80 7.91
C VAL A 56 13.90 -4.17 7.43
N ALA A 57 13.03 -4.83 8.20
CA ALA A 57 12.36 -6.03 7.71
C ALA A 57 11.29 -5.62 6.67
N VAL A 58 11.23 -6.33 5.55
CA VAL A 58 10.27 -6.01 4.49
C VAL A 58 9.36 -7.21 4.24
N TRP A 59 8.07 -7.00 4.38
CA TRP A 59 7.01 -7.93 4.00
C TRP A 59 6.45 -7.51 2.66
N ASN A 60 6.98 -8.07 1.56
CA ASN A 60 6.55 -7.82 0.18
C ASN A 60 5.37 -8.74 -0.14
N VAL A 61 4.19 -8.18 -0.29
CA VAL A 61 2.90 -8.88 -0.32
C VAL A 61 2.45 -9.15 -1.74
N GLU A 62 2.02 -10.39 -2.01
CA GLU A 62 1.21 -10.78 -3.14
C GLU A 62 -0.25 -10.86 -2.72
N TYR A 63 -1.17 -10.67 -3.66
CA TYR A 63 -2.62 -10.69 -3.43
C TYR A 63 -3.35 -11.16 -4.69
N ARG A 64 -4.58 -11.69 -4.55
CA ARG A 64 -5.42 -12.08 -5.69
C ARG A 64 -5.89 -10.86 -6.46
N ARG A 65 -5.85 -10.94 -7.78
CA ARG A 65 -6.07 -9.83 -8.71
C ARG A 65 -7.19 -10.11 -9.68
N VAL A 66 -7.69 -9.06 -10.31
CA VAL A 66 -8.69 -9.09 -11.37
C VAL A 66 -8.15 -9.84 -12.59
N GLY A 67 -8.97 -10.72 -13.15
CA GLY A 67 -8.58 -11.65 -14.21
C GLY A 67 -8.28 -13.06 -13.69
N GLY A 68 -7.90 -13.18 -12.42
CA GLY A 68 -7.81 -14.39 -11.65
C GLY A 68 -8.95 -14.53 -10.64
N SER A 69 -8.62 -14.88 -9.40
CA SER A 69 -9.58 -15.05 -8.30
C SER A 69 -9.81 -13.78 -7.45
N GLY A 70 -9.25 -12.63 -7.86
CA GLY A 70 -9.36 -11.36 -7.15
C GLY A 70 -10.49 -10.46 -7.66
N GLY A 71 -10.42 -9.18 -7.31
CA GLY A 71 -11.47 -8.18 -7.47
C GLY A 71 -12.14 -7.89 -6.14
N TRP A 72 -13.21 -7.09 -6.15
CA TRP A 72 -13.99 -6.77 -4.95
C TRP A 72 -14.77 -7.98 -4.41
N PRO A 73 -14.79 -8.23 -3.09
CA PRO A 73 -13.99 -7.59 -2.04
C PRO A 73 -12.63 -8.29 -1.81
N THR A 74 -12.35 -9.34 -2.58
CA THR A 74 -11.28 -10.32 -2.36
C THR A 74 -9.90 -9.69 -2.31
N THR A 75 -9.58 -8.79 -3.26
CA THR A 75 -8.29 -8.11 -3.32
C THR A 75 -8.00 -7.30 -2.06
N LEU A 76 -9.01 -6.58 -1.54
CA LEU A 76 -8.88 -5.80 -0.31
C LEU A 76 -8.74 -6.71 0.92
N ALA A 77 -9.53 -7.80 0.97
CA ALA A 77 -9.43 -8.79 2.05
C ALA A 77 -8.05 -9.45 2.10
N ASP A 78 -7.47 -9.77 0.94
CA ASP A 78 -6.15 -10.40 0.87
C ASP A 78 -5.03 -9.51 1.43
N VAL A 79 -5.03 -8.21 1.13
CA VAL A 79 -4.01 -7.31 1.68
C VAL A 79 -4.22 -7.05 3.18
N ASP A 80 -5.45 -7.12 3.64
CA ASP A 80 -5.77 -7.13 5.06
C ASP A 80 -5.22 -8.38 5.75
N ASP A 81 -5.57 -9.57 5.26
CA ASP A 81 -5.09 -10.86 5.76
C ASP A 81 -3.56 -10.94 5.74
N ALA A 82 -2.93 -10.45 4.66
CA ALA A 82 -1.47 -10.39 4.53
C ALA A 82 -0.82 -9.49 5.59
N THR A 83 -1.47 -8.38 5.95
CA THR A 83 -0.98 -7.48 7.00
C THR A 83 -1.16 -8.12 8.38
N GLU A 84 -2.30 -8.74 8.65
CA GLU A 84 -2.57 -9.47 9.91
C GLU A 84 -1.67 -10.71 10.06
N ALA A 85 -1.20 -11.29 8.94
CA ALA A 85 -0.23 -12.39 8.96
C ALA A 85 1.08 -12.04 9.69
N LEU A 86 1.45 -10.76 9.75
CA LEU A 86 2.61 -10.30 10.52
C LEU A 86 2.52 -10.71 11.99
N ALA A 87 1.35 -10.58 12.61
CA ALA A 87 1.14 -10.95 14.02
C ALA A 87 0.94 -12.46 14.23
N THR A 88 0.86 -13.23 13.17
CA THR A 88 0.54 -14.67 13.24
C THR A 88 1.61 -15.54 12.57
N VAL A 89 1.40 -15.92 11.32
CA VAL A 89 2.24 -16.89 10.61
C VAL A 89 3.63 -16.35 10.30
N VAL A 90 3.77 -15.04 10.01
CA VAL A 90 5.07 -14.42 9.71
C VAL A 90 5.93 -14.36 10.97
N GLN A 91 5.37 -13.86 12.07
CA GLN A 91 6.07 -13.82 13.37
C GLN A 91 6.51 -15.21 13.86
N LYS A 92 5.73 -16.26 13.57
CA LYS A 92 6.11 -17.65 13.91
C LYS A 92 7.31 -18.14 13.11
N GLN A 93 7.48 -17.70 11.87
CA GLN A 93 8.58 -18.13 11.01
C GLN A 93 9.84 -17.27 11.16
N ALA A 94 9.70 -16.07 11.72
CA ALA A 94 10.81 -15.15 12.02
C ALA A 94 10.72 -14.65 13.48
N PRO A 95 10.84 -15.56 14.47
CA PRO A 95 10.64 -15.18 15.87
C PRO A 95 11.73 -14.19 16.31
N ALA A 96 11.31 -13.13 17.02
CA ALA A 96 12.15 -12.04 17.50
C ALA A 96 12.84 -11.17 16.42
N GLU A 97 12.49 -11.34 15.15
CA GLU A 97 13.06 -10.53 14.06
C GLU A 97 12.23 -9.28 13.74
N LEU A 98 10.94 -9.27 14.10
CA LEU A 98 10.00 -8.21 13.73
C LEU A 98 9.56 -7.38 14.94
N ASP A 99 9.63 -6.06 14.79
CA ASP A 99 9.07 -5.09 15.71
C ASP A 99 7.71 -4.62 15.16
N LEU A 100 6.63 -5.22 15.65
CA LEU A 100 5.27 -4.92 15.18
C LEU A 100 4.69 -3.62 15.78
N ASP A 101 5.40 -2.99 16.71
CA ASP A 101 5.05 -1.63 17.16
C ASP A 101 5.54 -0.56 16.19
N ARG A 102 6.41 -0.93 15.23
CA ARG A 102 6.97 -0.05 14.19
C ARG A 102 6.68 -0.60 12.79
N VAL A 103 5.41 -0.62 12.41
CA VAL A 103 4.97 -1.04 11.07
C VAL A 103 4.72 0.18 10.19
N HIS A 104 5.39 0.25 9.05
CA HIS A 104 5.21 1.24 8.01
C HIS A 104 4.61 0.62 6.76
N LEU A 105 3.69 1.32 6.09
CA LEU A 105 3.11 0.88 4.82
C LEU A 105 3.79 1.59 3.65
N ALA A 106 4.07 0.85 2.59
CA ALA A 106 4.54 1.41 1.33
C ALA A 106 3.86 0.74 0.13
N GLY A 107 3.43 1.51 -0.84
CA GLY A 107 2.79 0.95 -2.02
C GLY A 107 2.87 1.88 -3.22
N HIS A 108 2.83 1.30 -4.43
CA HIS A 108 2.90 2.03 -5.69
C HIS A 108 1.63 1.79 -6.51
N SER A 109 1.06 2.86 -7.12
CA SER A 109 -0.08 2.74 -8.04
C SER A 109 -1.28 2.05 -7.39
N ALA A 110 -1.77 0.95 -7.95
CA ALA A 110 -2.78 0.08 -7.35
C ALA A 110 -2.40 -0.41 -5.95
N GLY A 111 -1.12 -0.74 -5.72
CA GLY A 111 -0.60 -1.06 -4.38
C GLY A 111 -0.54 0.15 -3.45
N GLY A 112 -0.36 1.34 -4.00
CA GLY A 112 -0.49 2.60 -3.26
C GLY A 112 -1.92 2.81 -2.75
N HIS A 113 -2.91 2.52 -3.58
CA HIS A 113 -4.32 2.47 -3.15
C HIS A 113 -4.51 1.50 -1.99
N LEU A 114 -4.07 0.24 -2.16
CA LEU A 114 -4.24 -0.81 -1.15
C LEU A 114 -3.52 -0.46 0.17
N ALA A 115 -2.30 0.07 0.10
CA ALA A 115 -1.56 0.51 1.28
C ALA A 115 -2.26 1.68 2.00
N ALA A 116 -2.78 2.66 1.26
CA ALA A 116 -3.54 3.77 1.84
C ALA A 116 -4.87 3.28 2.45
N TRP A 117 -5.52 2.29 1.85
CA TRP A 117 -6.73 1.68 2.40
C TRP A 117 -6.43 0.92 3.70
N ILE A 118 -5.34 0.13 3.76
CA ILE A 118 -4.89 -0.53 5.00
C ILE A 118 -4.60 0.51 6.09
N ALA A 119 -4.00 1.64 5.75
CA ALA A 119 -3.72 2.71 6.71
C ALA A 119 -5.00 3.23 7.41
N GLY A 120 -6.11 3.29 6.67
CA GLY A 120 -7.40 3.76 7.17
C GLY A 120 -8.34 2.68 7.73
N ARG A 121 -8.03 1.38 7.57
CA ARG A 121 -8.99 0.29 7.87
C ARG A 121 -9.49 0.24 9.33
N HIS A 122 -8.72 0.73 10.27
CA HIS A 122 -9.12 0.81 11.68
C HIS A 122 -10.27 1.80 11.94
N THR A 123 -10.60 2.67 10.98
CA THR A 123 -11.76 3.55 11.03
C THR A 123 -13.04 2.87 10.53
N LEU A 124 -12.89 1.71 9.87
CA LEU A 124 -14.01 0.94 9.35
C LEU A 124 -14.87 0.35 10.48
N SER A 125 -16.14 0.10 10.19
CA SER A 125 -17.00 -0.59 11.15
C SER A 125 -16.44 -1.99 11.46
N ALA A 126 -16.66 -2.47 12.67
CA ALA A 126 -16.15 -3.76 13.15
C ALA A 126 -16.56 -4.96 12.27
N ASN A 127 -17.65 -4.83 11.50
CA ASN A 127 -18.16 -5.88 10.62
C ASN A 127 -17.72 -5.70 9.16
N ALA A 128 -16.99 -4.63 8.85
CA ALA A 128 -16.45 -4.41 7.50
C ALA A 128 -15.19 -5.28 7.28
N PRO A 129 -14.89 -5.66 6.03
CA PRO A 129 -13.59 -6.24 5.69
C PRO A 129 -12.46 -5.32 6.21
N GLY A 130 -11.50 -5.89 6.95
CA GLY A 130 -10.39 -5.12 7.55
C GLY A 130 -10.74 -4.34 8.82
N GLY A 131 -11.98 -4.39 9.32
CA GLY A 131 -12.36 -3.80 10.60
C GLY A 131 -11.72 -4.52 11.79
N GLN A 132 -11.34 -3.80 12.85
CA GLN A 132 -10.66 -4.31 14.06
C GLN A 132 -9.28 -4.94 13.80
N PRO A 133 -8.34 -4.24 13.14
CA PRO A 133 -7.02 -4.78 12.87
C PRO A 133 -6.22 -5.02 14.16
N THR A 134 -5.43 -6.12 14.19
CA THR A 134 -4.43 -6.39 15.23
C THR A 134 -3.14 -5.64 14.94
N VAL A 135 -2.73 -5.59 13.66
CA VAL A 135 -1.55 -4.85 13.22
C VAL A 135 -1.97 -3.44 12.81
N VAL A 136 -1.58 -2.45 13.60
CA VAL A 136 -1.88 -1.03 13.32
C VAL A 136 -0.60 -0.34 12.85
N PRO A 137 -0.55 0.10 11.58
CA PRO A 137 0.60 0.84 11.07
C PRO A 137 0.79 2.19 11.76
N ARG A 138 2.03 2.68 11.80
CA ARG A 138 2.38 3.99 12.36
C ARG A 138 2.43 5.09 11.32
N SER A 139 2.66 4.74 10.05
CA SER A 139 2.84 5.70 8.95
C SER A 139 2.72 5.02 7.59
N ALA A 140 2.57 5.83 6.52
CA ALA A 140 2.53 5.31 5.17
C ALA A 140 3.27 6.22 4.16
N THR A 141 3.93 5.60 3.19
CA THR A 141 4.53 6.24 2.00
C THR A 141 3.85 5.71 0.75
N ILE A 142 3.08 6.55 0.10
CA ILE A 142 2.24 6.18 -1.06
C ILE A 142 2.83 6.78 -2.33
N MET A 143 3.28 5.93 -3.23
CA MET A 143 3.93 6.30 -4.50
C MET A 143 2.90 6.25 -5.63
N ALA A 144 2.55 7.39 -6.21
CA ALA A 144 1.59 7.51 -7.32
C ALA A 144 0.29 6.70 -7.10
N GLY A 145 -0.24 6.75 -5.87
CA GLY A 145 -1.41 5.96 -5.47
C GLY A 145 -2.74 6.54 -5.93
N VAL A 146 -3.77 5.70 -5.92
CA VAL A 146 -5.15 6.08 -6.21
C VAL A 146 -5.90 6.19 -4.88
N PHE A 147 -6.37 7.38 -4.51
CA PHE A 147 -7.01 7.63 -3.22
C PHE A 147 -8.53 7.82 -3.30
N ASP A 148 -9.01 8.31 -4.43
CA ASP A 148 -10.43 8.49 -4.77
C ASP A 148 -10.77 7.64 -5.99
N LEU A 149 -11.36 6.48 -5.73
CA LEU A 149 -11.73 5.55 -6.78
C LEU A 149 -12.90 6.05 -7.63
N SER A 150 -13.81 6.85 -7.06
CA SER A 150 -14.90 7.46 -7.80
C SER A 150 -14.40 8.48 -8.83
N LEU A 151 -13.45 9.32 -8.41
CA LEU A 151 -12.74 10.24 -9.31
C LEU A 151 -11.99 9.48 -10.41
N ALA A 152 -11.22 8.46 -10.04
CA ALA A 152 -10.46 7.65 -11.00
C ALA A 152 -11.38 6.96 -12.02
N ALA A 153 -12.49 6.37 -11.59
CA ALA A 153 -13.43 5.67 -12.47
C ALA A 153 -14.17 6.59 -13.47
N THR A 154 -14.28 7.89 -13.16
CA THR A 154 -15.12 8.83 -13.93
C THR A 154 -14.31 9.88 -14.70
N ALA A 155 -13.15 10.29 -14.22
CA ALA A 155 -12.38 11.40 -14.80
C ALA A 155 -11.22 10.92 -15.70
N GLY A 156 -10.91 9.62 -15.76
CA GLY A 156 -9.71 9.15 -16.38
C GLY A 156 -9.86 8.01 -17.38
N HIS A 157 -8.72 7.50 -17.80
CA HIS A 157 -8.56 6.35 -18.67
C HIS A 157 -8.80 5.01 -17.94
N ASP A 158 -9.41 5.05 -16.75
CA ASP A 158 -9.27 4.02 -15.73
C ASP A 158 -10.39 2.98 -15.76
N GLY A 159 -10.39 2.16 -16.82
CA GLY A 159 -11.14 0.92 -16.82
C GLY A 159 -10.75 -0.06 -15.69
N PHE A 160 -9.56 0.10 -15.11
CA PHE A 160 -9.02 -0.76 -14.05
C PHE A 160 -9.81 -0.68 -12.74
N VAL A 161 -10.19 0.53 -12.31
CA VAL A 161 -11.02 0.71 -11.10
C VAL A 161 -12.40 0.06 -11.28
N ARG A 162 -12.99 0.21 -12.47
CA ARG A 162 -14.30 -0.42 -12.78
C ARG A 162 -14.20 -1.94 -12.80
N GLN A 163 -13.06 -2.49 -13.21
CA GLN A 163 -12.82 -3.94 -13.16
C GLN A 163 -12.62 -4.41 -11.71
N LEU A 164 -11.88 -3.64 -10.90
CA LEU A 164 -11.68 -3.96 -9.48
C LEU A 164 -13.02 -4.01 -8.72
N LEU A 165 -13.88 -2.99 -8.93
CA LEU A 165 -15.13 -2.80 -8.18
C LEU A 165 -16.36 -3.37 -8.90
N ASP A 166 -16.17 -3.99 -10.09
CA ASP A 166 -17.21 -4.66 -10.88
C ASP A 166 -18.34 -3.71 -11.28
N GLY A 167 -17.99 -2.52 -11.81
CA GLY A 167 -18.93 -1.54 -12.33
C GLY A 167 -18.62 -0.09 -11.99
N LEU A 168 -19.57 0.79 -12.25
CA LEU A 168 -19.47 2.23 -12.05
C LEU A 168 -19.84 2.66 -10.62
N PRO A 169 -19.41 3.86 -10.16
CA PRO A 169 -19.78 4.37 -8.84
C PRO A 169 -21.30 4.47 -8.61
N GLN A 170 -22.07 4.75 -9.67
CA GLN A 170 -23.52 4.83 -9.58
C GLN A 170 -24.20 3.46 -9.45
N GLU A 171 -23.52 2.40 -9.91
CA GLU A 171 -24.01 1.02 -9.83
C GLU A 171 -23.66 0.38 -8.48
N HIS A 172 -22.50 0.74 -7.93
CA HIS A 172 -21.97 0.16 -6.68
C HIS A 172 -21.46 1.23 -5.71
N PRO A 173 -22.27 2.21 -5.28
CA PRO A 173 -21.81 3.32 -4.44
C PRO A 173 -21.14 2.86 -3.14
N ASP A 174 -21.68 1.81 -2.51
CA ASP A 174 -21.15 1.28 -1.25
C ASP A 174 -19.74 0.68 -1.40
N ARG A 175 -19.43 0.08 -2.57
CA ARG A 175 -18.10 -0.46 -2.84
C ARG A 175 -17.08 0.67 -2.99
N TYR A 176 -17.45 1.73 -3.72
CA TYR A 176 -16.60 2.91 -3.90
C TYR A 176 -16.40 3.67 -2.60
N GLU A 177 -17.45 3.79 -1.80
CA GLU A 177 -17.35 4.40 -0.46
C GLU A 177 -16.37 3.63 0.42
N MET A 178 -16.50 2.31 0.49
CA MET A 178 -15.64 1.46 1.33
C MET A 178 -14.20 1.35 0.81
N ALA A 179 -14.01 1.32 -0.51
CA ALA A 179 -12.70 1.08 -1.10
C ALA A 179 -11.86 2.36 -1.28
N SER A 180 -12.44 3.57 -1.26
CA SER A 180 -11.70 4.80 -1.48
C SER A 180 -11.02 5.32 -0.20
N PRO A 181 -9.68 5.34 -0.10
CA PRO A 181 -8.97 5.81 1.11
C PRO A 181 -9.38 7.21 1.56
N ILE A 182 -9.71 8.12 0.64
CA ILE A 182 -10.11 9.49 0.97
C ILE A 182 -11.38 9.57 1.80
N ASN A 183 -12.26 8.55 1.74
CA ASN A 183 -13.52 8.50 2.47
C ASN A 183 -13.36 8.08 3.94
N HIS A 184 -12.16 7.61 4.33
CA HIS A 184 -11.88 7.12 5.69
C HIS A 184 -11.17 8.14 6.59
N LEU A 185 -10.94 9.35 6.08
CA LEU A 185 -10.30 10.43 6.82
C LEU A 185 -11.20 10.95 7.96
N PRO A 186 -10.65 11.31 9.13
CA PRO A 186 -9.25 11.20 9.50
C PRO A 186 -8.83 9.77 9.88
N ILE A 187 -7.59 9.39 9.52
CA ILE A 187 -7.02 8.08 9.86
C ILE A 187 -6.00 8.14 11.02
N GLY A 188 -5.66 9.33 11.49
CA GLY A 188 -4.86 9.54 12.69
C GLY A 188 -3.38 9.15 12.57
N LEU A 189 -2.86 8.92 11.36
CA LEU A 189 -1.45 8.60 11.13
C LEU A 189 -0.85 9.41 9.97
N PRO A 190 0.47 9.66 9.98
CA PRO A 190 1.13 10.42 8.93
C PRO A 190 1.20 9.65 7.61
N VAL A 191 0.87 10.34 6.52
CA VAL A 191 0.96 9.82 5.15
C VAL A 191 1.79 10.77 4.30
N THR A 192 2.85 10.26 3.67
CA THR A 192 3.54 10.99 2.59
C THR A 192 3.12 10.43 1.24
N ALA A 193 2.45 11.24 0.44
CA ALA A 193 2.16 10.95 -0.96
C ALA A 193 3.31 11.47 -1.85
N LEU A 194 3.93 10.57 -2.60
CA LEU A 194 4.95 10.89 -3.61
C LEU A 194 4.30 10.76 -4.99
N HIS A 195 4.45 11.77 -5.85
CA HIS A 195 3.87 11.72 -7.19
C HIS A 195 4.78 12.40 -8.21
N GLY A 196 4.89 11.81 -9.39
CA GLY A 196 5.65 12.40 -10.49
C GLY A 196 4.84 13.46 -11.25
N SER A 197 5.47 14.56 -11.66
CA SER A 197 4.77 15.60 -12.44
C SER A 197 4.50 15.17 -13.88
N ALA A 198 5.19 14.15 -14.38
CA ALA A 198 5.02 13.57 -15.71
C ALA A 198 4.28 12.21 -15.67
N ASP A 199 3.52 11.94 -14.60
CA ASP A 199 2.71 10.72 -14.51
C ASP A 199 1.48 10.83 -15.41
N GLU A 200 1.45 9.99 -16.46
CA GLU A 200 0.34 9.89 -17.43
C GLU A 200 -0.60 8.71 -17.14
N THR A 201 -0.31 7.93 -16.10
CA THR A 201 -1.10 6.75 -15.72
C THR A 201 -2.07 7.05 -14.59
N VAL A 202 -1.57 7.64 -13.50
CA VAL A 202 -2.39 8.11 -12.37
C VAL A 202 -2.27 9.62 -12.29
N ASP A 203 -3.39 10.32 -12.44
CA ASP A 203 -3.39 11.78 -12.38
C ASP A 203 -2.89 12.26 -10.99
N PRO A 204 -1.90 13.16 -10.92
CA PRO A 204 -1.43 13.76 -9.68
C PRO A 204 -2.53 14.43 -8.83
N VAL A 205 -3.70 14.69 -9.39
CA VAL A 205 -4.87 15.17 -8.64
C VAL A 205 -5.25 14.21 -7.51
N GLN A 206 -5.04 12.91 -7.68
CA GLN A 206 -5.30 11.90 -6.65
C GLN A 206 -4.54 12.21 -5.36
N SER A 207 -3.22 12.36 -5.46
CA SER A 207 -2.37 12.69 -4.31
C SER A 207 -2.63 14.08 -3.74
N ARG A 208 -2.90 15.07 -4.60
CA ARG A 208 -3.22 16.44 -4.17
C ARG A 208 -4.51 16.50 -3.38
N SER A 209 -5.59 15.92 -3.93
CA SER A 209 -6.91 15.93 -3.29
C SER A 209 -6.89 15.21 -1.94
N TYR A 210 -6.24 14.03 -1.89
CA TYR A 210 -6.07 13.29 -0.65
C TYR A 210 -5.32 14.10 0.42
N THR A 211 -4.17 14.68 0.07
CA THR A 211 -3.37 15.44 1.02
C THR A 211 -4.12 16.66 1.57
N VAL A 212 -4.86 17.36 0.70
CA VAL A 212 -5.70 18.50 1.13
C VAL A 212 -6.81 18.03 2.06
N ALA A 213 -7.51 16.94 1.72
CA ALA A 213 -8.60 16.40 2.51
C ALA A 213 -8.09 15.90 3.88
N ALA A 214 -6.98 15.15 3.90
CA ALA A 214 -6.36 14.63 5.11
C ALA A 214 -5.96 15.75 6.08
N ASN A 215 -5.23 16.76 5.60
CA ASN A 215 -4.86 17.91 6.42
C ASN A 215 -6.09 18.69 6.93
N SER A 216 -7.14 18.82 6.12
CA SER A 216 -8.39 19.45 6.53
C SER A 216 -9.15 18.66 7.60
N ALA A 217 -8.99 17.34 7.58
CA ALA A 217 -9.54 16.42 8.59
C ALA A 217 -8.69 16.35 9.88
N GLY A 218 -7.47 16.91 9.87
CA GLY A 218 -6.54 16.92 11.01
C GLY A 218 -5.44 15.86 10.96
N ASP A 219 -5.34 15.10 9.89
CA ASP A 219 -4.26 14.12 9.68
C ASP A 219 -2.99 14.81 9.17
N PRO A 220 -1.80 14.42 9.65
CA PRO A 220 -0.54 14.94 9.11
C PRO A 220 -0.22 14.29 7.75
N ALA A 221 -0.61 14.94 6.66
CA ALA A 221 -0.34 14.46 5.31
C ALA A 221 0.59 15.41 4.54
N GLU A 222 1.58 14.84 3.84
CA GLU A 222 2.53 15.57 3.01
C GLU A 222 2.43 15.11 1.55
N LEU A 223 2.47 16.06 0.61
CA LEU A 223 2.63 15.78 -0.82
C LEU A 223 4.04 16.22 -1.27
N ARG A 224 4.77 15.28 -1.86
CA ARG A 224 6.05 15.55 -2.54
C ARG A 224 5.90 15.28 -4.02
N MET A 225 5.76 16.38 -4.80
CA MET A 225 5.79 16.30 -6.25
C MET A 225 7.23 16.22 -6.74
N ILE A 226 7.51 15.29 -7.67
CA ILE A 226 8.84 15.06 -8.22
C ILE A 226 8.81 15.45 -9.69
N ASP A 227 9.56 16.51 -10.03
CA ASP A 227 9.53 17.07 -11.37
C ASP A 227 10.13 16.11 -12.42
N GLY A 228 9.44 15.97 -13.56
CA GLY A 228 9.82 15.12 -14.68
C GLY A 228 9.74 13.62 -14.44
N VAL A 229 9.31 13.15 -13.25
CA VAL A 229 9.15 11.74 -12.92
C VAL A 229 7.83 11.21 -13.49
N GLY A 230 7.89 10.07 -14.19
CA GLY A 230 6.74 9.33 -14.68
C GLY A 230 6.28 8.23 -13.73
N HIS A 231 5.17 7.56 -14.08
CA HIS A 231 4.55 6.53 -13.23
C HIS A 231 5.48 5.37 -12.90
N GLY A 232 6.15 4.81 -13.92
CA GLY A 232 7.00 3.63 -13.78
C GLY A 232 8.31 3.85 -13.04
N ASP A 233 8.72 5.10 -12.83
CA ASP A 233 10.00 5.41 -12.18
C ASP A 233 10.05 4.94 -10.72
N PHE A 234 8.91 4.88 -10.05
CA PHE A 234 8.82 4.36 -8.68
C PHE A 234 9.09 2.85 -8.58
N GLY A 235 8.94 2.10 -9.68
CA GLY A 235 9.27 0.67 -9.76
C GLY A 235 10.74 0.39 -10.12
N ASN A 236 11.53 1.42 -10.41
CA ASN A 236 12.94 1.28 -10.79
C ASN A 236 13.85 1.58 -9.60
N VAL A 237 14.60 0.59 -9.12
CA VAL A 237 15.48 0.69 -7.95
C VAL A 237 16.59 1.73 -8.09
N ASP A 238 16.98 2.06 -9.33
CA ASP A 238 18.04 3.04 -9.63
C ASP A 238 17.49 4.45 -9.90
N SER A 239 16.18 4.66 -9.81
CA SER A 239 15.56 5.95 -10.11
C SER A 239 15.68 6.93 -8.93
N PRO A 240 15.72 8.25 -9.22
CA PRO A 240 15.58 9.28 -8.20
C PRO A 240 14.25 9.22 -7.44
N ALA A 241 13.18 8.74 -8.10
CA ALA A 241 11.87 8.57 -7.48
C ALA A 241 11.90 7.52 -6.37
N TRP A 242 12.49 6.35 -6.66
CA TRP A 242 12.70 5.33 -5.63
C TRP A 242 13.67 5.80 -4.53
N ALA A 243 14.76 6.48 -4.89
CA ALA A 243 15.70 7.00 -3.89
C ALA A 243 15.01 7.91 -2.87
N LEU A 244 14.10 8.79 -3.33
CA LEU A 244 13.30 9.65 -2.46
C LEU A 244 12.29 8.84 -1.63
N ALA A 245 11.60 7.87 -2.25
CA ALA A 245 10.65 7.00 -1.56
C ALA A 245 11.34 6.20 -0.46
N LYS A 246 12.46 5.56 -0.78
CA LYS A 246 13.29 4.82 0.19
C LYS A 246 13.72 5.71 1.36
N LYS A 247 14.22 6.92 1.05
CA LYS A 247 14.61 7.87 2.11
C LYS A 247 13.41 8.22 3.00
N THR A 248 12.25 8.48 2.43
CA THR A 248 11.02 8.82 3.17
C THR A 248 10.59 7.67 4.09
N ILE A 249 10.61 6.43 3.60
CA ILE A 249 10.31 5.23 4.38
C ILE A 249 11.29 5.11 5.56
N LEU A 250 12.59 5.24 5.29
CA LEU A 250 13.63 5.12 6.31
C LEU A 250 13.57 6.22 7.36
N ASP A 251 13.21 7.45 6.98
CA ASP A 251 13.00 8.56 7.91
C ASP A 251 11.86 8.24 8.88
N TYR A 252 10.74 7.67 8.40
CA TYR A 252 9.62 7.28 9.25
C TYR A 252 10.00 6.17 10.24
N VAL A 253 10.59 5.08 9.77
CA VAL A 253 10.94 3.95 10.65
C VAL A 253 12.06 4.28 11.65
N ALA A 254 12.84 5.34 11.39
CA ALA A 254 13.86 5.84 12.32
C ALA A 254 13.30 6.81 13.37
N SER A 255 12.23 7.57 13.06
CA SER A 255 11.64 8.56 13.96
C SER A 255 10.83 7.94 15.10
N ASP A 256 10.42 6.69 14.94
CA ASP A 256 9.67 5.92 15.96
C ASP A 256 10.59 5.22 16.99
N SER A 257 11.87 5.63 17.07
CA SER A 257 12.91 5.02 17.94
C SER A 257 13.06 5.74 19.27
#